data_60685175d614fb26421b9a51ee42c9ff
#
_entry.id   60685175d614fb26421b9a51ee42c9ff
#
_cell.length_a   1.000
_cell.length_b   1.000
_cell.length_c   1.000
_cell.angle_alpha   90.00
_cell.angle_beta   90.00
_cell.angle_gamma   90.00
#
_symmetry.space_group_name_H-M   'P 1'
#
loop_
_entity.id
_entity.type
_entity.pdbx_description
1 polymer ?
#
loop_
_entity_poly.entity_id
_entity_poly.type
_entity_poly.pdbx_seq_one_letter_code
_entity_poly.pdbx_strand_id
1 'polypeptide(L)'
;AFNVIGTIICLVFLVPFTSLIQWFETTLHLSPEMTIAFAHGTFNITNTIIQFPFIGALAYFVTKLIPGEDEVVKYEPLYLDENLITQAPSIALGNAKKELLHLGTYAEKSFDLAYRYIVNQEEKLAEKGHKTEEAINTIDDQLTKYLIRLSSEALSPKESESLTNILDSSRDLERIGDHAESLINLTDYLIRKKVVFSDNA
;
A
#
# COMPACT_ATOMS: atom_id res chain seq x y z
N ALA A 1 -11.63 14.79 -8.35
CA ALA A 1 -11.28 15.43 -9.65
C ALA A 1 -12.16 14.93 -10.78
N PHE A 2 -12.28 13.61 -11.02
CA PHE A 2 -13.03 13.03 -12.16
C PHE A 2 -14.48 13.54 -12.29
N ASN A 3 -15.28 13.43 -11.22
CA ASN A 3 -16.68 13.87 -11.25
C ASN A 3 -16.85 15.40 -11.43
N VAL A 4 -15.95 16.20 -10.85
CA VAL A 4 -15.97 17.67 -10.99
C VAL A 4 -15.74 18.07 -12.44
N ILE A 5 -14.73 17.48 -13.10
CA ILE A 5 -14.42 17.72 -14.52
C ILE A 5 -15.61 17.30 -15.39
N GLY A 6 -16.18 16.12 -15.13
CA GLY A 6 -17.36 15.63 -15.85
C GLY A 6 -18.57 16.55 -15.71
N THR A 7 -18.80 17.08 -14.51
CA THR A 7 -19.89 18.04 -14.28
C THR A 7 -19.66 19.34 -15.06
N ILE A 8 -18.44 19.87 -15.10
CA ILE A 8 -18.12 21.08 -15.88
C ILE A 8 -18.34 20.84 -17.37
N ILE A 9 -17.86 19.70 -17.90
CA ILE A 9 -18.09 19.32 -19.31
C ILE A 9 -19.59 19.24 -19.59
N CYS A 10 -20.35 18.58 -18.73
CA CYS A 10 -21.80 18.45 -18.91
C CYS A 10 -22.52 19.81 -18.88
N LEU A 11 -22.10 20.74 -18.01
CA LEU A 11 -22.68 22.09 -17.97
C LEU A 11 -22.42 22.88 -19.25
N VAL A 12 -21.19 22.76 -19.82
CA VAL A 12 -20.86 23.41 -21.12
C VAL A 12 -21.71 22.85 -22.25
N PHE A 13 -21.97 21.53 -22.23
CA PHE A 13 -22.76 20.83 -23.26
C PHE A 13 -24.18 20.52 -22.83
N LEU A 14 -24.73 21.30 -21.88
CA LEU A 14 -26.05 21.03 -21.31
C LEU A 14 -27.17 20.98 -22.36
N VAL A 15 -27.19 21.94 -23.29
CA VAL A 15 -28.23 22.01 -24.34
C VAL A 15 -28.19 20.81 -25.27
N PRO A 16 -27.07 20.41 -25.89
CA PRO A 16 -27.04 19.21 -26.71
C PRO A 16 -27.30 17.92 -25.90
N PHE A 17 -26.86 17.86 -24.64
CA PHE A 17 -27.14 16.71 -23.78
C PHE A 17 -28.63 16.56 -23.48
N THR A 18 -29.31 17.63 -23.10
CA THR A 18 -30.76 17.60 -22.86
C THR A 18 -31.54 17.25 -24.11
N SER A 19 -31.14 17.76 -25.28
CA SER A 19 -31.78 17.39 -26.57
C SER A 19 -31.60 15.90 -26.90
N LEU A 20 -30.45 15.31 -26.58
CA LEU A 20 -30.18 13.88 -26.74
C LEU A 20 -31.10 13.05 -25.84
N ILE A 21 -31.26 13.44 -24.57
CA ILE A 21 -32.13 12.73 -23.61
C ILE A 21 -33.62 12.82 -24.05
N GLN A 22 -34.07 13.99 -24.49
CA GLN A 22 -35.46 14.15 -25.03
C GLN A 22 -35.67 13.29 -26.27
N TRP A 23 -34.66 13.15 -27.14
CA TRP A 23 -34.77 12.25 -28.29
C TRP A 23 -34.92 10.78 -27.86
N PHE A 24 -34.15 10.33 -26.84
CA PHE A 24 -34.32 8.99 -26.27
C PHE A 24 -35.70 8.81 -25.63
N GLU A 25 -36.15 9.79 -24.84
CA GLU A 25 -37.45 9.76 -24.20
C GLU A 25 -38.60 9.55 -25.24
N THR A 26 -38.58 10.32 -26.32
CA THR A 26 -39.59 10.23 -27.38
C THR A 26 -39.48 8.96 -28.22
N THR A 27 -38.25 8.52 -28.53
CA THR A 27 -38.01 7.37 -29.40
C THR A 27 -38.28 6.04 -28.70
N LEU A 28 -37.95 5.95 -27.42
CA LEU A 28 -38.07 4.73 -26.61
C LEU A 28 -39.33 4.74 -25.72
N HIS A 29 -40.17 5.79 -25.79
CA HIS A 29 -41.38 5.97 -24.98
C HIS A 29 -41.10 5.79 -23.47
N LEU A 30 -40.02 6.42 -22.95
CA LEU A 30 -39.61 6.28 -21.56
C LEU A 30 -40.58 6.99 -20.62
N SER A 31 -40.81 6.38 -19.42
CA SER A 31 -41.49 7.09 -18.32
C SER A 31 -40.54 8.16 -17.73
N PRO A 32 -41.05 9.17 -17.03
CA PRO A 32 -40.20 10.21 -16.40
C PRO A 32 -39.10 9.64 -15.52
N GLU A 33 -39.38 8.58 -14.76
CA GLU A 33 -38.38 7.91 -13.88
C GLU A 33 -37.29 7.23 -14.72
N MET A 34 -37.68 6.56 -15.82
CA MET A 34 -36.73 5.94 -16.73
C MET A 34 -35.89 6.98 -17.48
N THR A 35 -36.48 8.13 -17.84
CA THR A 35 -35.77 9.23 -18.48
C THR A 35 -34.64 9.76 -17.58
N ILE A 36 -34.91 9.93 -16.27
CA ILE A 36 -33.87 10.35 -15.29
C ILE A 36 -32.77 9.28 -15.16
N ALA A 37 -33.13 8.01 -15.05
CA ALA A 37 -32.17 6.92 -14.95
C ALA A 37 -31.28 6.83 -16.22
N PHE A 38 -31.90 7.01 -17.40
CA PHE A 38 -31.23 6.99 -18.68
C PHE A 38 -30.30 8.19 -18.87
N ALA A 39 -30.73 9.39 -18.44
CA ALA A 39 -29.88 10.58 -18.41
C ALA A 39 -28.65 10.38 -17.53
N HIS A 40 -28.82 9.81 -16.33
CA HIS A 40 -27.71 9.52 -15.42
C HIS A 40 -26.74 8.48 -15.99
N GLY A 41 -27.24 7.40 -16.57
CA GLY A 41 -26.44 6.38 -17.25
C GLY A 41 -25.67 6.94 -18.44
N THR A 42 -26.33 7.70 -19.29
CA THR A 42 -25.73 8.35 -20.48
C THR A 42 -24.64 9.34 -20.06
N PHE A 43 -24.89 10.14 -19.02
CA PHE A 43 -23.88 11.05 -18.46
C PHE A 43 -22.62 10.29 -18.00
N ASN A 44 -22.78 9.25 -17.20
CA ASN A 44 -21.64 8.50 -16.65
C ASN A 44 -20.85 7.78 -17.75
N ILE A 45 -21.51 7.15 -18.71
CA ILE A 45 -20.86 6.45 -19.83
C ILE A 45 -20.10 7.45 -20.69
N THR A 46 -20.74 8.55 -21.09
CA THR A 46 -20.11 9.59 -21.92
C THR A 46 -18.93 10.23 -21.22
N ASN A 47 -19.10 10.55 -19.92
CA ASN A 47 -18.03 11.11 -19.08
C ASN A 47 -16.82 10.15 -19.00
N THR A 48 -17.05 8.87 -18.81
CA THR A 48 -16.01 7.85 -18.78
C THR A 48 -15.29 7.76 -20.12
N ILE A 49 -16.01 7.69 -21.23
CA ILE A 49 -15.42 7.61 -22.57
C ILE A 49 -14.57 8.84 -22.87
N ILE A 50 -15.03 10.05 -22.53
CA ILE A 50 -14.29 11.30 -22.76
C ILE A 50 -13.04 11.36 -21.89
N GLN A 51 -13.10 10.96 -20.62
CA GLN A 51 -11.99 11.10 -19.69
C GLN A 51 -10.98 9.95 -19.74
N PHE A 52 -11.38 8.78 -20.25
CA PHE A 52 -10.51 7.60 -20.34
C PHE A 52 -9.15 7.86 -21.00
N PRO A 53 -9.07 8.52 -22.17
CA PRO A 53 -7.79 8.85 -22.82
C PRO A 53 -6.90 9.80 -21.99
N PHE A 54 -7.50 10.56 -21.07
CA PHE A 54 -6.79 11.58 -20.26
C PHE A 54 -6.42 11.10 -18.86
N ILE A 55 -6.64 9.82 -18.52
CA ILE A 55 -6.32 9.28 -17.19
C ILE A 55 -4.85 9.52 -16.83
N GLY A 56 -3.92 9.31 -17.77
CA GLY A 56 -2.50 9.56 -17.55
C GLY A 56 -2.18 11.04 -17.26
N ALA A 57 -2.82 11.95 -17.96
CA ALA A 57 -2.67 13.38 -17.72
C ALA A 57 -3.29 13.79 -16.36
N LEU A 58 -4.44 13.23 -16.02
CA LEU A 58 -5.10 13.47 -14.73
C LEU A 58 -4.24 12.95 -13.56
N ALA A 59 -3.67 11.75 -13.70
CA ALA A 59 -2.74 11.20 -12.73
C ALA A 59 -1.51 12.10 -12.56
N TYR A 60 -0.90 12.54 -13.66
CA TYR A 60 0.24 13.46 -13.64
C TYR A 60 -0.08 14.79 -12.93
N PHE A 61 -1.25 15.39 -13.20
CA PHE A 61 -1.66 16.62 -12.52
C PHE A 61 -1.92 16.41 -11.04
N VAL A 62 -2.56 15.31 -10.65
CA VAL A 62 -2.84 15.00 -9.25
C VAL A 62 -1.55 14.76 -8.47
N THR A 63 -0.61 13.98 -9.01
CA THR A 63 0.70 13.75 -8.38
C THR A 63 1.54 15.02 -8.29
N LYS A 64 1.40 15.96 -9.24
CA LYS A 64 2.11 17.24 -9.19
C LYS A 64 1.48 18.24 -8.21
N LEU A 65 0.16 18.20 -8.01
CA LEU A 65 -0.57 19.07 -7.07
C LEU A 65 -0.46 18.59 -5.62
N ILE A 66 -0.30 17.30 -5.44
CA ILE A 66 -0.11 16.68 -4.14
C ILE A 66 1.27 15.99 -4.19
N PRO A 67 2.37 16.76 -3.98
CA PRO A 67 3.68 16.16 -3.87
C PRO A 67 3.73 15.36 -2.56
N GLY A 68 3.36 14.10 -2.62
CA GLY A 68 3.65 13.08 -1.65
C GLY A 68 4.65 12.17 -2.32
N GLU A 69 5.84 12.04 -1.81
CA GLU A 69 6.63 10.86 -2.08
C GLU A 69 5.87 9.71 -1.43
N ASP A 70 4.99 9.08 -2.20
CA ASP A 70 4.71 7.68 -1.95
C ASP A 70 6.03 6.95 -2.21
N GLU A 71 6.87 6.84 -1.18
CA GLU A 71 7.79 5.72 -1.13
C GLU A 71 6.88 4.49 -1.23
N VAL A 72 6.72 4.00 -2.45
CA VAL A 72 6.14 2.68 -2.69
C VAL A 72 7.08 1.73 -1.98
N VAL A 73 6.72 1.35 -0.77
CA VAL A 73 7.41 0.31 -0.03
C VAL A 73 7.25 -0.92 -0.92
N LYS A 74 8.32 -1.32 -1.61
CA LYS A 74 8.30 -2.54 -2.40
C LYS A 74 8.29 -3.69 -1.42
N TYR A 75 7.17 -4.38 -1.36
CA TYR A 75 6.95 -5.57 -0.54
C TYR A 75 7.63 -6.83 -1.11
N GLU A 76 8.67 -6.69 -1.92
CA GLU A 76 9.36 -7.81 -2.55
C GLU A 76 10.73 -8.00 -1.93
N PRO A 77 11.11 -9.24 -1.57
CA PRO A 77 12.46 -9.53 -1.11
C PRO A 77 13.45 -9.23 -2.24
N LEU A 78 14.60 -8.67 -1.89
CA LEU A 78 15.61 -8.23 -2.85
C LEU A 78 16.64 -9.32 -3.19
N TYR A 79 16.87 -10.25 -2.26
CA TYR A 79 18.01 -11.18 -2.34
C TYR A 79 17.60 -12.65 -2.45
N LEU A 80 16.31 -13.00 -2.37
CA LEU A 80 15.86 -14.38 -2.39
C LEU A 80 15.74 -14.90 -3.83
N ASP A 81 16.68 -15.74 -4.27
CA ASP A 81 16.64 -16.44 -5.55
C ASP A 81 16.37 -17.92 -5.31
N GLU A 82 15.18 -18.38 -5.69
CA GLU A 82 14.74 -19.77 -5.50
C GLU A 82 15.61 -20.78 -6.26
N ASN A 83 16.22 -20.40 -7.40
CA ASN A 83 17.07 -21.30 -8.17
C ASN A 83 18.36 -21.67 -7.42
N LEU A 84 18.83 -20.77 -6.56
CA LEU A 84 20.04 -21.01 -5.78
C LEU A 84 19.85 -22.06 -4.68
N ILE A 85 18.62 -22.30 -4.24
CA ILE A 85 18.33 -23.27 -3.17
C ILE A 85 18.91 -24.64 -3.53
N THR A 86 18.63 -25.11 -4.75
CA THR A 86 19.08 -26.43 -5.22
C THR A 86 20.46 -26.40 -5.88
N GLN A 87 20.83 -25.30 -6.55
CA GLN A 87 22.08 -25.22 -7.30
C GLN A 87 23.29 -24.89 -6.43
N ALA A 88 23.12 -24.04 -5.42
CA ALA A 88 24.20 -23.54 -4.57
C ALA A 88 23.67 -23.16 -3.16
N PRO A 89 23.33 -24.15 -2.30
CA PRO A 89 22.69 -23.90 -1.00
C PRO A 89 23.45 -22.94 -0.10
N SER A 90 24.78 -23.00 -0.10
CA SER A 90 25.63 -22.09 0.69
C SER A 90 25.51 -20.62 0.24
N ILE A 91 25.33 -20.37 -1.07
CA ILE A 91 25.11 -19.03 -1.63
C ILE A 91 23.70 -18.57 -1.28
N ALA A 92 22.70 -19.46 -1.39
CA ALA A 92 21.32 -19.20 -1.00
C ALA A 92 21.23 -18.76 0.46
N LEU A 93 21.96 -19.43 1.37
CA LEU A 93 22.04 -19.06 2.78
C LEU A 93 22.69 -17.68 2.98
N GLY A 94 23.73 -17.35 2.21
CA GLY A 94 24.35 -16.03 2.21
C GLY A 94 23.40 -14.92 1.75
N ASN A 95 22.52 -15.21 0.78
CA ASN A 95 21.49 -14.29 0.31
C ASN A 95 20.35 -14.13 1.33
N ALA A 96 19.93 -15.21 1.99
CA ALA A 96 18.98 -15.14 3.10
C ALA A 96 19.48 -14.24 4.23
N LYS A 97 20.78 -14.27 4.54
CA LYS A 97 21.38 -13.36 5.52
C LYS A 97 21.33 -11.89 5.07
N LYS A 98 21.50 -11.61 3.77
CA LYS A 98 21.34 -10.23 3.25
C LYS A 98 19.88 -9.77 3.36
N GLU A 99 18.94 -10.67 3.09
CA GLU A 99 17.52 -10.36 3.24
C GLU A 99 17.15 -10.09 4.70
N LEU A 100 17.70 -10.85 5.65
CA LEU A 100 17.55 -10.56 7.07
C LEU A 100 18.04 -9.15 7.44
N LEU A 101 19.19 -8.72 6.91
CA LEU A 101 19.71 -7.36 7.12
C LEU A 101 18.78 -6.31 6.50
N HIS A 102 18.22 -6.60 5.35
CA HIS A 102 17.22 -5.76 4.68
C HIS A 102 15.95 -5.62 5.53
N LEU A 103 15.42 -6.74 6.06
CA LEU A 103 14.31 -6.73 7.02
C LEU A 103 14.63 -5.87 8.25
N GLY A 104 15.86 -5.94 8.77
CA GLY A 104 16.33 -5.10 9.88
C GLY A 104 16.20 -3.61 9.60
N THR A 105 16.45 -3.15 8.36
CA THR A 105 16.28 -1.74 8.00
C THR A 105 14.82 -1.30 8.03
N TYR A 106 13.88 -2.19 7.73
CA TYR A 106 12.45 -1.90 7.85
C TYR A 106 12.00 -1.87 9.31
N ALA A 107 12.50 -2.77 10.16
CA ALA A 107 12.21 -2.76 11.59
C ALA A 107 12.69 -1.46 12.26
N GLU A 108 13.92 -1.00 11.95
CA GLU A 108 14.44 0.29 12.39
C GLU A 108 13.56 1.46 11.93
N LYS A 109 13.20 1.47 10.63
CA LYS A 109 12.34 2.50 10.05
C LYS A 109 10.94 2.52 10.67
N SER A 110 10.35 1.34 10.95
CA SER A 110 9.05 1.23 11.60
C SER A 110 9.05 1.86 12.98
N PHE A 111 10.11 1.58 13.76
CA PHE A 111 10.27 2.16 15.09
C PHE A 111 10.48 3.68 15.05
N ASP A 112 11.31 4.20 14.11
CA ASP A 112 11.48 5.65 13.91
C ASP A 112 10.15 6.34 13.56
N LEU A 113 9.37 5.75 12.67
CA LEU A 113 8.06 6.28 12.29
C LEU A 113 7.09 6.32 13.48
N ALA A 114 7.04 5.26 14.29
CA ALA A 114 6.23 5.20 15.50
C ALA A 114 6.65 6.27 16.52
N TYR A 115 7.95 6.40 16.77
CA TYR A 115 8.49 7.42 17.67
C TYR A 115 8.14 8.84 17.19
N ARG A 116 8.38 9.14 15.92
CA ARG A 116 8.05 10.45 15.34
C ARG A 116 6.56 10.73 15.34
N TYR A 117 5.72 9.70 15.19
CA TYR A 117 4.28 9.85 15.28
C TYR A 117 3.82 10.19 16.70
N ILE A 118 4.40 9.58 17.73
CA ILE A 118 4.14 9.93 19.13
C ILE A 118 4.45 11.41 19.40
N VAL A 119 5.56 11.91 18.86
CA VAL A 119 6.03 13.28 19.10
C VAL A 119 5.26 14.31 18.27
N ASN A 120 5.07 14.06 16.98
CA ASN A 120 4.56 15.06 16.03
C ASN A 120 3.04 14.94 15.78
N GLN A 121 2.46 13.77 16.04
CA GLN A 121 1.03 13.45 15.83
C GLN A 121 0.57 13.70 14.37
N GLU A 122 1.47 13.54 13.39
CA GLU A 122 1.18 13.67 11.97
C GLU A 122 0.61 12.36 11.41
N GLU A 123 -0.65 12.33 10.96
CA GLU A 123 -1.36 11.15 10.44
C GLU A 123 -0.59 10.42 9.34
N LYS A 124 0.15 11.15 8.49
CA LYS A 124 1.01 10.58 7.45
C LYS A 124 2.12 9.66 8.00
N LEU A 125 2.60 9.90 9.22
CA LEU A 125 3.60 9.04 9.86
C LEU A 125 2.98 7.71 10.29
N ALA A 126 1.75 7.74 10.82
CA ALA A 126 1.00 6.53 11.15
C ALA A 126 0.73 5.69 9.89
N GLU A 127 0.24 6.30 8.81
CA GLU A 127 0.01 5.60 7.54
C GLU A 127 1.28 4.94 6.99
N LYS A 128 2.42 5.66 7.02
CA LYS A 128 3.72 5.10 6.62
C LYS A 128 4.16 3.96 7.55
N GLY A 129 3.90 4.08 8.85
CA GLY A 129 4.20 3.04 9.84
C GLY A 129 3.46 1.74 9.55
N HIS A 130 2.15 1.79 9.30
CA HIS A 130 1.35 0.61 8.93
C HIS A 130 1.83 -0.04 7.63
N LYS A 131 2.14 0.76 6.59
CA LYS A 131 2.71 0.24 5.35
C LYS A 131 4.08 -0.43 5.54
N THR A 132 4.88 0.09 6.46
CA THR A 132 6.21 -0.47 6.76
C THR A 132 6.08 -1.79 7.50
N GLU A 133 5.12 -1.92 8.42
CA GLU A 133 4.79 -3.16 9.12
C GLU A 133 4.29 -4.23 8.14
N GLU A 134 3.39 -3.90 7.21
CA GLU A 134 2.94 -4.82 6.17
C GLU A 134 4.10 -5.33 5.28
N ALA A 135 5.11 -4.47 5.02
CA ALA A 135 6.33 -4.88 4.33
C ALA A 135 7.17 -5.85 5.17
N ILE A 136 7.33 -5.60 6.47
CA ILE A 136 8.04 -6.47 7.41
C ILE A 136 7.41 -7.87 7.40
N ASN A 137 6.09 -7.97 7.56
CA ASN A 137 5.35 -9.23 7.55
C ASN A 137 5.53 -9.99 6.23
N THR A 138 5.47 -9.27 5.10
CA THR A 138 5.65 -9.88 3.78
C THR A 138 7.05 -10.43 3.59
N ILE A 139 8.09 -9.68 3.98
CA ILE A 139 9.49 -10.10 3.85
C ILE A 139 9.79 -11.26 4.81
N ASP A 140 9.30 -11.22 6.06
CA ASP A 140 9.46 -12.32 7.03
C ASP A 140 8.82 -13.62 6.53
N ASP A 141 7.59 -13.57 6.03
CA ASP A 141 6.89 -14.75 5.48
C ASP A 141 7.66 -15.36 4.30
N GLN A 142 8.17 -14.53 3.39
CA GLN A 142 8.91 -15.01 2.23
C GLN A 142 10.30 -15.54 2.61
N LEU A 143 11.01 -14.87 3.50
CA LEU A 143 12.29 -15.34 4.03
C LEU A 143 12.13 -16.67 4.78
N THR A 144 11.11 -16.79 5.62
CA THR A 144 10.78 -18.02 6.33
C THR A 144 10.50 -19.18 5.36
N LYS A 145 9.67 -18.98 4.34
CA LYS A 145 9.39 -19.99 3.31
C LYS A 145 10.65 -20.40 2.56
N TYR A 146 11.50 -19.44 2.22
CA TYR A 146 12.77 -19.68 1.56
C TYR A 146 13.70 -20.54 2.41
N LEU A 147 13.85 -20.22 3.69
CA LEU A 147 14.70 -20.96 4.63
C LEU A 147 14.17 -22.37 4.91
N ILE A 148 12.85 -22.56 4.98
CA ILE A 148 12.24 -23.90 5.11
C ILE A 148 12.61 -24.76 3.90
N ARG A 149 12.54 -24.24 2.67
CA ARG A 149 12.96 -24.97 1.48
C ARG A 149 14.47 -25.27 1.51
N LEU A 150 15.27 -24.29 1.87
CA LEU A 150 16.73 -24.44 1.97
C LEU A 150 17.14 -25.49 3.03
N SER A 151 16.36 -25.65 4.10
CA SER A 151 16.63 -26.67 5.13
C SER A 151 16.51 -28.11 4.64
N SER A 152 15.86 -28.33 3.49
CA SER A 152 15.74 -29.66 2.87
C SER A 152 16.97 -30.05 2.04
N GLU A 153 17.87 -29.11 1.81
CA GLU A 153 19.10 -29.33 1.05
C GLU A 153 20.25 -29.81 1.95
N ALA A 154 21.32 -30.31 1.34
CA ALA A 154 22.48 -30.82 2.04
C ALA A 154 23.34 -29.67 2.60
N LEU A 155 23.02 -29.23 3.82
CA LEU A 155 23.76 -28.20 4.55
C LEU A 155 24.74 -28.84 5.54
N SER A 156 25.90 -28.19 5.74
CA SER A 156 26.80 -28.54 6.83
C SER A 156 26.17 -28.20 8.21
N PRO A 157 26.63 -28.80 9.32
CA PRO A 157 26.11 -28.48 10.66
C PRO A 157 26.16 -26.98 10.98
N LYS A 158 27.23 -26.30 10.55
CA LYS A 158 27.41 -24.85 10.76
C LYS A 158 26.42 -24.03 9.92
N GLU A 159 26.10 -24.46 8.71
CA GLU A 159 25.11 -23.79 7.85
C GLU A 159 23.71 -24.01 8.39
N SER A 160 23.39 -25.20 8.90
CA SER A 160 22.10 -25.49 9.55
C SER A 160 21.90 -24.65 10.81
N GLU A 161 22.94 -24.46 11.63
CA GLU A 161 22.91 -23.54 12.77
C GLU A 161 22.70 -22.09 12.32
N SER A 162 23.41 -21.65 11.28
CA SER A 162 23.23 -20.31 10.71
C SER A 162 21.81 -20.08 10.16
N LEU A 163 21.23 -21.10 9.52
CA LEU A 163 19.83 -21.05 9.03
C LEU A 163 18.86 -20.85 10.19
N THR A 164 19.01 -21.61 11.28
CA THR A 164 18.17 -21.47 12.48
C THR A 164 18.31 -20.08 13.09
N ASN A 165 19.53 -19.57 13.20
CA ASN A 165 19.78 -18.23 13.73
C ASN A 165 19.13 -17.14 12.85
N ILE A 166 19.10 -17.30 11.52
CA ILE A 166 18.42 -16.36 10.61
C ILE A 166 16.90 -16.41 10.84
N LEU A 167 16.31 -17.62 10.99
CA LEU A 167 14.88 -17.78 11.27
C LEU A 167 14.47 -17.12 12.58
N ASP A 168 15.25 -17.34 13.65
CA ASP A 168 14.95 -16.76 14.95
C ASP A 168 15.09 -15.23 14.92
N SER A 169 16.15 -14.72 14.27
CA SER A 169 16.36 -13.28 14.12
C SER A 169 15.31 -12.60 13.26
N SER A 170 14.81 -13.27 12.22
CA SER A 170 13.72 -12.75 11.38
C SER A 170 12.46 -12.52 12.20
N ARG A 171 12.09 -13.51 13.01
CA ARG A 171 10.94 -13.42 13.92
C ARG A 171 11.09 -12.32 14.98
N ASP A 172 12.29 -12.11 15.47
CA ASP A 172 12.55 -11.03 16.44
C ASP A 172 12.42 -9.65 15.78
N LEU A 173 12.84 -9.50 14.50
CA LEU A 173 12.68 -8.27 13.73
C LEU A 173 11.21 -7.99 13.39
N GLU A 174 10.43 -9.01 13.06
CA GLU A 174 8.98 -8.90 12.85
C GLU A 174 8.29 -8.40 14.14
N ARG A 175 8.64 -8.95 15.30
CA ARG A 175 8.11 -8.46 16.59
C ARG A 175 8.44 -7.00 16.87
N ILE A 176 9.58 -6.51 16.44
CA ILE A 176 9.91 -5.07 16.54
C ILE A 176 8.93 -4.26 15.69
N GLY A 177 8.59 -4.72 14.48
CA GLY A 177 7.55 -4.13 13.63
C GLY A 177 6.17 -4.09 14.31
N ASP A 178 5.73 -5.23 14.86
CA ASP A 178 4.47 -5.36 15.62
C ASP A 178 4.39 -4.40 16.79
N HIS A 179 5.49 -4.26 17.53
CA HIS A 179 5.53 -3.33 18.66
C HIS A 179 5.49 -1.87 18.19
N ALA A 180 6.15 -1.53 17.07
CA ALA A 180 6.08 -0.20 16.48
C ALA A 180 4.64 0.12 16.02
N GLU A 181 3.94 -0.84 15.39
CA GLU A 181 2.53 -0.68 15.04
C GLU A 181 1.64 -0.52 16.27
N SER A 182 1.88 -1.30 17.32
CA SER A 182 1.16 -1.18 18.58
C SER A 182 1.31 0.21 19.23
N LEU A 183 2.50 0.82 19.13
CA LEU A 183 2.75 2.20 19.57
C LEU A 183 1.96 3.22 18.72
N ILE A 184 1.88 3.02 17.41
CA ILE A 184 1.06 3.87 16.52
C ILE A 184 -0.41 3.79 16.92
N ASN A 185 -0.94 2.58 17.06
CA ASN A 185 -2.34 2.35 17.44
C ASN A 185 -2.68 2.93 18.82
N LEU A 186 -1.75 2.81 19.77
CA LEU A 186 -1.91 3.44 21.10
C LEU A 186 -1.92 4.97 21.01
N THR A 187 -1.06 5.54 20.19
CA THR A 187 -1.01 7.00 19.96
C THR A 187 -2.31 7.50 19.35
N ASP A 188 -2.86 6.80 18.37
CA ASP A 188 -4.17 7.09 17.80
C ASP A 188 -5.28 7.08 18.85
N TYR A 189 -5.25 6.09 19.75
CA TYR A 189 -6.20 6.00 20.84
C TYR A 189 -6.08 7.21 21.78
N LEU A 190 -4.86 7.60 22.15
CA LEU A 190 -4.60 8.74 23.05
C LEU A 190 -5.07 10.06 22.43
N ILE A 191 -4.79 10.29 21.13
CA ILE A 191 -5.24 11.47 20.37
C ILE A 191 -6.78 11.52 20.36
N ARG A 192 -7.45 10.42 20.03
CA ARG A 192 -8.94 10.36 20.02
C ARG A 192 -9.55 10.61 21.40
N LYS A 193 -8.90 10.17 22.46
CA LYS A 193 -9.35 10.39 23.85
C LYS A 193 -8.90 11.72 24.43
N LYS A 194 -8.13 12.53 23.68
CA LYS A 194 -7.56 13.81 24.13
C LYS A 194 -6.75 13.67 25.43
N VAL A 195 -6.05 12.56 25.59
CA VAL A 195 -5.15 12.33 26.72
C VAL A 195 -3.86 13.10 26.45
N VAL A 196 -3.41 13.87 27.42
CA VAL A 196 -2.14 14.62 27.39
C VAL A 196 -1.18 13.95 28.37
N PHE A 197 0.05 13.71 27.95
CA PHE A 197 1.10 13.25 28.86
C PHE A 197 1.41 14.33 29.87
N SER A 198 1.66 13.96 31.11
CA SER A 198 2.12 14.90 32.15
C SER A 198 3.57 15.31 31.87
N ASP A 199 3.98 16.48 32.38
CA ASP A 199 5.35 17.01 32.22
C ASP A 199 6.45 16.11 32.81
N ASN A 200 6.06 15.04 33.51
CA ASN A 200 6.96 14.05 34.12
C ASN A 200 6.90 12.66 33.43
N ALA A 201 6.29 12.56 32.23
CA ALA A 201 6.14 11.30 31.50
C ALA A 201 7.23 11.07 30.45
#